data_68803a9a5ddee24cc9d6299f627be762
#
_entry.id   68803a9a5ddee24cc9d6299f627be762
#
_cell.length_a   1.000
_cell.length_b   1.000
_cell.length_c   1.000
_cell.angle_alpha   90.00
_cell.angle_beta   90.00
_cell.angle_gamma   90.00
#
_symmetry.space_group_name_H-M   'P 1'
#
loop_
_entity.id
_entity.type
_entity.pdbx_description
1 polymer ?
#
loop_
_entity_poly.entity_id
_entity_poly.type
_entity_poly.pdbx_seq_one_letter_code
_entity_poly.pdbx_strand_id
1 'polypeptide(L)'
;MKVQLRDPNTIMKLSRLGSFHQSKLSFLRSFLNEFKDWEYKRDLFNLDRFGYGEAVYSFKKDKRTYSLVCFANKIKDDERSDRVIATKWDAAFTLHDGVPTQKDIDRLKNEVPRQEVGRLSFKELTLSRANKSVRVFNHVVERLSEGKQPDFELLSNVGYLYRTTAVYGSGKFGLADRFRIKNREEINGPFRLEMMLVYLVRQFTFDQVNHVAHHKNPSKSVALDRKICKKLGIGNSTGLGMAPFIVNHPTLLNNWLSLIHI
;
A
#
# COMPACT_ATOMS: atom_id res chain seq x y z
N MET A 1 0.67 -8.50 23.07
CA MET A 1 2.15 -8.56 22.98
C MET A 1 2.64 -7.20 22.52
N LYS A 2 3.33 -6.41 23.37
CA LYS A 2 3.91 -5.13 22.97
C LYS A 2 5.03 -5.43 21.96
N VAL A 3 4.88 -5.00 20.72
CA VAL A 3 5.96 -5.11 19.73
C VAL A 3 7.08 -4.18 20.18
N GLN A 4 8.19 -4.75 20.61
CA GLN A 4 9.38 -3.98 20.97
C GLN A 4 9.97 -3.47 19.64
N LEU A 5 9.80 -2.19 19.39
CA LEU A 5 10.45 -1.53 18.23
C LEU A 5 11.97 -1.64 18.44
N ARG A 6 12.66 -2.06 17.37
CA ARG A 6 14.12 -2.04 17.37
C ARG A 6 14.62 -0.60 17.51
N ASP A 7 15.82 -0.46 18.01
CA ASP A 7 16.50 0.83 18.15
C ASP A 7 16.39 1.64 16.84
N PRO A 8 15.81 2.86 16.89
CA PRO A 8 15.67 3.72 15.73
C PRO A 8 16.98 3.98 14.99
N ASN A 9 18.11 4.09 15.69
CA ASN A 9 19.44 4.30 15.10
C ASN A 9 19.86 3.13 14.19
N THR A 10 19.42 1.92 14.51
CA THR A 10 19.69 0.73 13.69
C THR A 10 18.78 0.67 12.46
N ILE A 11 17.61 1.30 12.52
CA ILE A 11 16.55 1.18 11.51
C ILE A 11 16.59 2.35 10.53
N MET A 12 16.89 3.55 11.02
CA MET A 12 16.84 4.80 10.25
C MET A 12 18.15 5.10 9.52
N LYS A 13 18.59 4.19 8.66
CA LYS A 13 19.61 4.58 7.67
C LYS A 13 18.93 5.41 6.59
N LEU A 14 19.47 6.60 6.29
CA LEU A 14 18.96 7.53 5.26
C LEU A 14 18.67 6.85 3.92
N SER A 15 19.49 5.88 3.52
CA SER A 15 19.31 5.07 2.31
C SER A 15 18.04 4.22 2.30
N ARG A 16 17.32 4.11 3.43
CA ARG A 16 16.10 3.29 3.57
C ARG A 16 14.83 4.10 3.75
N LEU A 17 14.94 5.41 3.97
CA LEU A 17 13.78 6.27 4.21
C LEU A 17 12.82 6.36 3.01
N GLY A 18 13.28 6.03 1.81
CA GLY A 18 12.47 6.05 0.60
C GLY A 18 11.73 4.74 0.28
N SER A 19 11.86 3.70 1.09
CA SER A 19 11.33 2.37 0.75
C SER A 19 10.47 1.75 1.85
N PHE A 20 9.27 1.31 1.48
CA PHE A 20 8.43 0.40 2.29
C PHE A 20 8.83 -1.07 2.13
N HIS A 21 10.01 -1.33 1.64
CA HIS A 21 10.51 -2.68 1.46
C HIS A 21 10.60 -3.42 2.79
N GLN A 22 10.11 -4.66 2.84
CA GLN A 22 10.20 -5.53 4.01
C GLN A 22 11.62 -6.08 4.22
N SER A 23 12.61 -5.21 4.38
CA SER A 23 13.94 -5.69 4.74
C SER A 23 13.96 -6.23 6.17
N LYS A 24 14.88 -7.15 6.47
CA LYS A 24 15.04 -7.72 7.82
C LYS A 24 15.27 -6.66 8.91
N LEU A 25 15.70 -5.48 8.53
CA LEU A 25 16.05 -4.37 9.42
C LEU A 25 14.97 -3.27 9.44
N SER A 26 13.89 -3.41 8.65
CA SER A 26 12.85 -2.40 8.57
C SER A 26 11.91 -2.49 9.76
N PHE A 27 11.69 -1.39 10.46
CA PHE A 27 10.65 -1.30 11.48
C PHE A 27 9.25 -1.53 10.87
N LEU A 28 9.07 -1.21 9.59
CA LEU A 28 7.84 -1.47 8.84
C LEU A 28 7.49 -2.96 8.81
N ARG A 29 8.49 -3.83 8.80
CA ARG A 29 8.25 -5.27 8.90
C ARG A 29 7.53 -5.67 10.19
N SER A 30 7.88 -5.02 11.29
CA SER A 30 7.22 -5.27 12.58
C SER A 30 5.76 -4.84 12.54
N PHE A 31 5.45 -3.69 11.92
CA PHE A 31 4.09 -3.22 11.72
C PHE A 31 3.30 -4.14 10.77
N LEU A 32 3.87 -4.53 9.65
CA LEU A 32 3.21 -5.44 8.70
C LEU A 32 2.94 -6.81 9.34
N ASN A 33 3.83 -7.29 10.20
CA ASN A 33 3.59 -8.52 10.97
C ASN A 33 2.44 -8.38 11.98
N GLU A 34 2.16 -7.19 12.45
CA GLU A 34 1.03 -6.95 13.34
C GLU A 34 -0.32 -7.11 12.62
N PHE A 35 -0.37 -6.78 11.33
CA PHE A 35 -1.58 -6.91 10.51
C PHE A 35 -1.75 -8.28 9.86
N LYS A 36 -0.72 -9.15 9.86
CA LYS A 36 -0.77 -10.45 9.18
C LYS A 36 -1.86 -11.39 9.73
N ASP A 37 -2.18 -11.23 11.01
CA ASP A 37 -3.16 -12.05 11.72
C ASP A 37 -4.56 -11.40 11.73
N TRP A 38 -4.71 -10.25 11.08
CA TRP A 38 -6.01 -9.61 10.93
C TRP A 38 -6.76 -10.27 9.79
N GLU A 39 -7.99 -10.68 10.07
CA GLU A 39 -8.88 -11.22 9.06
C GLU A 39 -9.41 -10.09 8.19
N TYR A 40 -9.16 -10.20 6.90
CA TYR A 40 -9.74 -9.30 5.91
C TYR A 40 -10.63 -10.09 4.95
N LYS A 41 -11.67 -9.43 4.48
CA LYS A 41 -12.63 -9.96 3.53
C LYS A 41 -12.55 -9.17 2.24
N ARG A 42 -12.57 -9.88 1.13
CA ARG A 42 -12.68 -9.29 -0.19
C ARG A 42 -14.18 -9.14 -0.52
N ASP A 43 -14.73 -7.92 -0.31
CA ASP A 43 -16.15 -7.66 -0.50
C ASP A 43 -16.51 -7.44 -1.95
N LEU A 44 -15.62 -6.81 -2.73
CA LEU A 44 -15.75 -6.60 -4.16
C LEU A 44 -14.43 -6.91 -4.85
N PHE A 45 -14.50 -7.57 -5.99
CA PHE A 45 -13.33 -7.81 -6.83
C PHE A 45 -13.79 -7.90 -8.28
N ASN A 46 -14.01 -6.74 -8.89
CA ASN A 46 -14.50 -6.61 -10.25
C ASN A 46 -13.36 -6.09 -11.14
N LEU A 47 -12.47 -6.99 -11.52
CA LEU A 47 -11.37 -6.72 -12.45
C LEU A 47 -11.61 -7.45 -13.77
N ASP A 48 -11.28 -6.78 -14.85
CA ASP A 48 -11.23 -7.42 -16.17
C ASP A 48 -10.06 -8.45 -16.25
N ARG A 49 -9.99 -9.19 -17.35
CA ARG A 49 -8.93 -10.19 -17.58
C ARG A 49 -7.50 -9.63 -17.54
N PHE A 50 -7.35 -8.32 -17.64
CA PHE A 50 -6.06 -7.63 -17.57
C PHE A 50 -5.76 -7.04 -16.20
N GLY A 51 -6.69 -7.20 -15.27
CA GLY A 51 -6.57 -6.71 -13.90
C GLY A 51 -6.94 -5.24 -13.71
N TYR A 52 -7.71 -4.65 -14.62
CA TYR A 52 -8.24 -3.29 -14.49
C TYR A 52 -9.66 -3.33 -13.93
N GLY A 53 -10.00 -2.37 -13.11
CA GLY A 53 -11.32 -2.31 -12.47
C GLY A 53 -11.25 -1.86 -11.02
N GLU A 54 -12.14 -2.38 -10.20
CA GLU A 54 -12.30 -1.96 -8.81
C GLU A 54 -12.34 -3.15 -7.85
N ALA A 55 -11.83 -2.93 -6.64
CA ALA A 55 -11.88 -3.92 -5.58
C ALA A 55 -12.08 -3.26 -4.21
N VAL A 56 -12.73 -3.96 -3.29
CA VAL A 56 -12.93 -3.54 -1.90
C VAL A 56 -12.50 -4.66 -0.97
N TYR A 57 -11.63 -4.31 -0.04
CA TYR A 57 -11.18 -5.20 1.03
C TYR A 57 -11.56 -4.60 2.36
N SER A 58 -12.36 -5.30 3.14
CA SER A 58 -12.71 -4.87 4.49
C SER A 58 -12.07 -5.77 5.54
N PHE A 59 -11.85 -5.20 6.69
CA PHE A 59 -11.48 -5.94 7.89
C PHE A 59 -12.15 -5.29 9.10
N LYS A 60 -12.44 -6.12 10.06
CA LYS A 60 -13.07 -5.70 11.30
C LYS A 60 -12.04 -5.74 12.42
N LYS A 61 -11.96 -4.66 13.15
CA LYS A 61 -11.20 -4.61 14.41
C LYS A 61 -12.11 -4.09 15.51
N ASP A 62 -12.29 -4.92 16.53
CA ASP A 62 -13.22 -4.66 17.61
C ASP A 62 -14.65 -4.41 17.08
N LYS A 63 -15.19 -3.22 17.31
CA LYS A 63 -16.54 -2.84 16.87
C LYS A 63 -16.55 -2.06 15.54
N ARG A 64 -15.38 -1.86 14.90
CA ARG A 64 -15.26 -1.01 13.72
C ARG A 64 -14.82 -1.82 12.50
N THR A 65 -15.25 -1.37 11.35
CA THR A 65 -14.84 -1.91 10.06
C THR A 65 -14.07 -0.82 9.31
N TYR A 66 -13.03 -1.22 8.63
CA TYR A 66 -12.25 -0.37 7.73
C TYR A 66 -12.19 -1.05 6.37
N SER A 67 -12.20 -0.28 5.31
CA SER A 67 -12.19 -0.84 3.96
C SER A 67 -11.17 -0.13 3.08
N LEU A 68 -10.35 -0.91 2.39
CA LEU A 68 -9.55 -0.43 1.29
C LEU A 68 -10.39 -0.47 0.02
N VAL A 69 -10.56 0.68 -0.62
CA VAL A 69 -11.17 0.81 -1.96
C VAL A 69 -10.04 1.00 -2.95
N CYS A 70 -10.01 0.16 -3.98
CA CYS A 70 -8.95 0.12 -4.99
C CYS A 70 -9.55 0.39 -6.37
N PHE A 71 -8.85 1.21 -7.15
CA PHE A 71 -9.15 1.44 -8.57
C PHE A 71 -7.88 1.17 -9.37
N ALA A 72 -7.92 0.15 -10.22
CA ALA A 72 -6.82 -0.19 -11.13
C ALA A 72 -7.15 0.31 -12.54
N ASN A 73 -6.29 1.15 -13.09
CA ASN A 73 -6.52 1.87 -14.33
C ASN A 73 -5.60 1.37 -15.44
N LYS A 74 -6.10 1.37 -16.67
CA LYS A 74 -5.28 1.18 -17.86
C LYS A 74 -4.60 2.50 -18.20
N ILE A 75 -3.26 2.48 -18.23
CA ILE A 75 -2.45 3.61 -18.66
C ILE A 75 -1.68 3.18 -19.91
N LYS A 76 -1.63 4.04 -20.90
CA LYS A 76 -0.77 3.84 -22.08
C LYS A 76 0.70 3.99 -21.69
N ASP A 77 1.58 3.28 -22.39
CA ASP A 77 3.00 3.29 -22.03
C ASP A 77 3.66 4.66 -22.22
N ASP A 78 3.22 5.46 -23.17
CA ASP A 78 3.64 6.84 -23.39
C ASP A 78 3.15 7.82 -22.31
N GLU A 79 2.11 7.46 -21.58
CA GLU A 79 1.57 8.24 -20.46
C GLU A 79 2.20 7.87 -19.10
N ARG A 80 3.05 6.83 -19.08
CA ARG A 80 3.75 6.41 -17.85
C ARG A 80 4.85 7.37 -17.52
N SER A 81 4.92 7.76 -16.27
CA SER A 81 5.96 8.64 -15.77
C SER A 81 6.57 8.06 -14.50
N ASP A 82 7.90 8.03 -14.46
CA ASP A 82 8.65 7.76 -13.23
C ASP A 82 8.77 9.00 -12.32
N ARG A 83 8.19 10.11 -12.73
CA ARG A 83 8.23 11.35 -11.96
C ARG A 83 7.37 11.25 -10.70
N VAL A 84 7.76 11.99 -9.69
CA VAL A 84 7.02 12.10 -8.41
C VAL A 84 5.61 12.65 -8.61
N ILE A 85 5.44 13.51 -9.61
CA ILE A 85 4.15 14.08 -10.01
C ILE A 85 3.82 13.48 -11.37
N ALA A 86 2.97 12.46 -11.37
CA ALA A 86 2.41 11.90 -12.58
C ALA A 86 0.98 12.41 -12.76
N THR A 87 0.57 12.54 -13.99
CA THR A 87 -0.81 12.91 -14.34
C THR A 87 -1.76 11.72 -14.28
N LYS A 88 -1.21 10.51 -14.48
CA LYS A 88 -1.97 9.26 -14.45
C LYS A 88 -1.27 8.20 -13.58
N TRP A 89 -2.06 7.30 -13.04
CA TRP A 89 -1.62 6.28 -12.08
C TRP A 89 -2.20 4.92 -12.46
N ASP A 90 -1.39 3.86 -12.35
CA ASP A 90 -1.86 2.48 -12.57
C ASP A 90 -2.90 2.08 -11.54
N ALA A 91 -2.81 2.60 -10.34
CA ALA A 91 -3.81 2.38 -9.30
C ALA A 91 -3.93 3.55 -8.34
N ALA A 92 -5.14 3.75 -7.83
CA ALA A 92 -5.45 4.67 -6.75
C ALA A 92 -6.16 3.91 -5.62
N PHE A 93 -5.89 4.31 -4.40
CA PHE A 93 -6.37 3.63 -3.20
C PHE A 93 -6.88 4.64 -2.18
N THR A 94 -7.94 4.27 -1.46
CA THR A 94 -8.36 4.98 -0.26
C THR A 94 -8.68 4.00 0.86
N LEU A 95 -8.29 4.35 2.08
CA LEU A 95 -8.76 3.66 3.27
C LEU A 95 -10.01 4.38 3.77
N HIS A 96 -11.13 3.68 3.78
CA HIS A 96 -12.45 4.18 4.12
C HIS A 96 -12.86 3.73 5.52
N ASP A 97 -13.49 4.61 6.28
CA ASP A 97 -14.07 4.34 7.60
C ASP A 97 -15.43 3.67 7.43
N GLY A 98 -15.52 2.39 7.73
CA GLY A 98 -16.68 1.57 7.50
C GLY A 98 -16.66 0.83 6.15
N VAL A 99 -17.78 0.19 5.81
CA VAL A 99 -18.00 -0.46 4.52
C VAL A 99 -18.54 0.57 3.54
N PRO A 100 -17.89 0.81 2.39
CA PRO A 100 -18.37 1.75 1.41
C PRO A 100 -19.68 1.25 0.76
N THR A 101 -20.60 2.17 0.52
CA THR A 101 -21.76 1.92 -0.33
C THR A 101 -21.37 2.01 -1.80
N GLN A 102 -22.20 1.50 -2.73
CA GLN A 102 -21.95 1.67 -4.16
C GLN A 102 -21.81 3.15 -4.54
N LYS A 103 -22.62 4.02 -3.94
CA LYS A 103 -22.53 5.48 -4.13
C LYS A 103 -21.17 6.05 -3.68
N ASP A 104 -20.62 5.53 -2.56
CA ASP A 104 -19.27 5.92 -2.11
C ASP A 104 -18.22 5.47 -3.13
N ILE A 105 -18.32 4.24 -3.65
CA ILE A 105 -17.40 3.69 -4.65
C ILE A 105 -17.43 4.51 -5.94
N ASP A 106 -18.62 4.80 -6.48
CA ASP A 106 -18.80 5.57 -7.71
C ASP A 106 -18.23 6.99 -7.57
N ARG A 107 -18.44 7.64 -6.43
CA ARG A 107 -17.85 8.92 -6.11
C ARG A 107 -16.32 8.84 -6.05
N LEU A 108 -15.79 7.89 -5.29
CA LEU A 108 -14.35 7.71 -5.10
C LEU A 108 -13.64 7.40 -6.43
N LYS A 109 -14.26 6.64 -7.31
CA LYS A 109 -13.73 6.31 -8.63
C LYS A 109 -13.38 7.54 -9.46
N ASN A 110 -14.16 8.61 -9.32
CA ASN A 110 -13.95 9.85 -10.04
C ASN A 110 -12.99 10.82 -9.32
N GLU A 111 -12.96 10.77 -8.00
CA GLU A 111 -12.29 11.79 -7.17
C GLU A 111 -10.89 11.36 -6.71
N VAL A 112 -10.71 10.10 -6.31
CA VAL A 112 -9.45 9.60 -5.73
C VAL A 112 -8.26 9.71 -6.69
N PRO A 113 -8.39 9.44 -8.01
CA PRO A 113 -7.27 9.60 -8.93
C PRO A 113 -6.74 11.02 -9.04
N ARG A 114 -7.58 12.01 -8.83
CA ARG A 114 -7.23 13.43 -9.03
C ARG A 114 -6.48 14.03 -7.86
N GLN A 115 -6.81 13.68 -6.65
CA GLN A 115 -6.17 14.05 -5.38
C GLN A 115 -5.80 15.54 -5.17
N GLU A 116 -6.17 16.40 -6.06
CA GLU A 116 -5.79 17.82 -6.02
C GLU A 116 -6.68 18.61 -5.05
N VAL A 117 -7.87 18.10 -4.79
CA VAL A 117 -8.95 18.82 -4.10
C VAL A 117 -8.95 18.63 -2.58
N GLY A 118 -7.98 17.93 -2.02
CA GLY A 118 -7.93 17.71 -0.57
C GLY A 118 -8.84 16.58 -0.12
N ARG A 119 -9.45 16.75 1.05
CA ARG A 119 -10.33 15.75 1.65
C ARG A 119 -11.67 15.71 0.92
N LEU A 120 -12.07 14.51 0.52
CA LEU A 120 -13.32 14.29 -0.18
C LEU A 120 -14.51 14.17 0.80
N SER A 121 -14.32 13.47 1.91
CA SER A 121 -15.29 13.40 3.01
C SER A 121 -14.62 13.02 4.33
N PHE A 122 -15.43 12.94 5.40
CA PHE A 122 -14.95 12.48 6.72
C PHE A 122 -14.69 10.97 6.79
N LYS A 123 -15.12 10.21 5.79
CA LYS A 123 -14.95 8.76 5.75
C LYS A 123 -13.61 8.32 5.17
N GLU A 124 -12.97 9.12 4.34
CA GLU A 124 -11.64 8.80 3.80
C GLU A 124 -10.57 9.07 4.86
N LEU A 125 -9.87 8.01 5.28
CA LEU A 125 -8.86 8.09 6.32
C LEU A 125 -7.47 8.33 5.75
N THR A 126 -7.16 7.72 4.61
CA THR A 126 -5.90 7.92 3.90
C THR A 126 -6.04 7.59 2.43
N LEU A 127 -5.20 8.19 1.62
CA LEU A 127 -5.17 8.05 0.16
C LEU A 127 -3.78 7.66 -0.30
N SER A 128 -3.71 6.90 -1.39
CA SER A 128 -2.46 6.58 -2.06
C SER A 128 -2.67 6.42 -3.55
N ARG A 129 -1.63 6.67 -4.32
CA ARG A 129 -1.53 6.39 -5.75
C ARG A 129 -0.27 5.61 -6.00
N ALA A 130 -0.31 4.70 -6.96
CA ALA A 130 0.83 3.86 -7.26
C ALA A 130 0.95 3.56 -8.75
N ASN A 131 2.20 3.35 -9.18
CA ASN A 131 2.52 2.83 -10.48
C ASN A 131 3.08 1.42 -10.38
N LYS A 132 2.75 0.59 -11.35
CA LYS A 132 3.29 -0.76 -11.46
C LYS A 132 4.79 -0.71 -11.71
N SER A 133 5.53 -1.58 -11.06
CA SER A 133 6.84 -2.00 -11.54
C SER A 133 6.61 -2.94 -12.73
N VAL A 134 6.40 -2.36 -13.93
CA VAL A 134 5.85 -3.07 -15.10
C VAL A 134 6.64 -4.35 -15.40
N ARG A 135 7.98 -4.24 -15.43
CA ARG A 135 8.84 -5.41 -15.69
C ARG A 135 8.63 -6.54 -14.68
N VAL A 136 8.57 -6.18 -13.40
CA VAL A 136 8.39 -7.18 -12.32
C VAL A 136 6.96 -7.73 -12.32
N PHE A 137 5.97 -6.86 -12.49
CA PHE A 137 4.56 -7.27 -12.55
C PHE A 137 4.33 -8.26 -13.70
N ASN A 138 4.79 -7.93 -14.90
CA ASN A 138 4.64 -8.79 -16.07
C ASN A 138 5.40 -10.11 -15.89
N HIS A 139 6.62 -10.08 -15.39
CA HIS A 139 7.38 -11.30 -15.10
C HIS A 139 6.63 -12.22 -14.14
N VAL A 140 6.07 -11.66 -13.03
CA VAL A 140 5.30 -12.47 -12.09
C VAL A 140 4.08 -13.09 -12.75
N VAL A 141 3.30 -12.30 -13.51
CA VAL A 141 2.12 -12.80 -14.24
C VAL A 141 2.51 -13.90 -15.24
N GLU A 142 3.56 -13.71 -16.03
CA GLU A 142 4.04 -14.70 -16.99
C GLU A 142 4.39 -16.02 -16.30
N ARG A 143 5.24 -15.96 -15.29
CA ARG A 143 5.67 -17.17 -14.56
C ARG A 143 4.51 -17.92 -13.94
N LEU A 144 3.60 -17.18 -13.26
CA LEU A 144 2.41 -17.80 -12.67
C LEU A 144 1.50 -18.43 -13.73
N SER A 145 1.33 -17.80 -14.91
CA SER A 145 0.53 -18.33 -16.01
C SER A 145 1.13 -19.58 -16.63
N GLU A 146 2.44 -19.78 -16.52
CA GLU A 146 3.16 -20.99 -16.95
C GLU A 146 3.16 -22.12 -15.91
N GLY A 147 2.54 -21.94 -14.75
CA GLY A 147 2.58 -22.89 -13.66
C GLY A 147 3.86 -22.83 -12.82
N LYS A 148 4.60 -21.73 -12.87
CA LYS A 148 5.89 -21.56 -12.20
C LYS A 148 5.87 -20.37 -11.26
N GLN A 149 6.67 -20.41 -10.22
CA GLN A 149 6.90 -19.26 -9.37
C GLN A 149 7.86 -18.25 -10.05
N PRO A 150 7.73 -16.94 -9.74
CA PRO A 150 8.62 -15.94 -10.30
C PRO A 150 10.06 -16.12 -9.82
N ASP A 151 11.00 -15.60 -10.61
CA ASP A 151 12.42 -15.64 -10.31
C ASP A 151 12.72 -14.85 -9.04
N PHE A 152 13.30 -15.55 -8.08
CA PHE A 152 13.63 -15.00 -6.79
C PHE A 152 14.71 -13.91 -6.85
N GLU A 153 15.66 -14.04 -7.74
CA GLU A 153 16.75 -13.08 -7.89
C GLU A 153 16.20 -11.74 -8.43
N LEU A 154 15.34 -11.80 -9.44
CA LEU A 154 14.67 -10.60 -9.95
C LEU A 154 13.84 -9.90 -8.87
N LEU A 155 13.09 -10.67 -8.07
CA LEU A 155 12.30 -10.13 -6.97
C LEU A 155 13.17 -9.55 -5.84
N SER A 156 14.35 -10.13 -5.59
CA SER A 156 15.27 -9.64 -4.57
C SER A 156 15.83 -8.25 -4.92
N ASN A 157 16.00 -7.97 -6.19
CA ASN A 157 16.52 -6.69 -6.67
C ASN A 157 15.48 -5.57 -6.61
N VAL A 158 14.20 -5.86 -6.84
CA VAL A 158 13.14 -4.85 -6.86
C VAL A 158 12.22 -4.93 -5.63
N GLY A 159 11.81 -6.11 -5.23
CA GLY A 159 11.08 -6.36 -3.98
C GLY A 159 9.65 -5.85 -3.90
N TYR A 160 9.07 -5.33 -5.00
CA TYR A 160 7.70 -4.82 -5.02
C TYR A 160 7.06 -4.89 -6.40
N LEU A 161 5.74 -5.05 -6.42
CA LEU A 161 4.91 -5.04 -7.64
C LEU A 161 4.38 -3.64 -7.97
N TYR A 162 4.11 -2.86 -6.95
CA TYR A 162 3.64 -1.49 -7.05
C TYR A 162 4.55 -0.55 -6.25
N ARG A 163 4.78 0.63 -6.80
CA ARG A 163 5.51 1.72 -6.18
C ARG A 163 4.55 2.87 -5.90
N THR A 164 4.31 3.15 -4.63
CA THR A 164 3.56 4.32 -4.23
C THR A 164 4.44 5.56 -4.33
N THR A 165 3.90 6.64 -4.82
CA THR A 165 4.60 7.94 -4.82
C THR A 165 4.36 8.69 -3.54
N ALA A 166 3.19 8.48 -2.94
CA ALA A 166 2.87 9.02 -1.64
C ALA A 166 1.75 8.20 -1.00
N VAL A 167 1.77 8.13 0.33
CA VAL A 167 0.66 7.70 1.16
C VAL A 167 0.25 8.90 1.98
N TYR A 168 -0.94 9.40 1.74
CA TYR A 168 -1.44 10.64 2.35
C TYR A 168 -2.30 10.34 3.58
N GLY A 169 -1.72 9.72 4.62
CA GLY A 169 -2.45 9.47 5.86
C GLY A 169 -2.47 10.66 6.79
N SER A 170 -1.44 11.48 6.72
CA SER A 170 -1.25 12.60 7.63
C SER A 170 -0.87 13.91 6.94
N GLY A 171 -0.71 13.91 5.61
CA GLY A 171 -0.39 15.11 4.84
C GLY A 171 -1.58 16.05 4.72
N LYS A 172 -2.41 15.88 3.71
CA LYS A 172 -3.63 16.69 3.51
C LYS A 172 -4.71 16.43 4.55
N PHE A 173 -4.73 15.24 5.14
CA PHE A 173 -5.59 14.89 6.27
C PHE A 173 -4.96 15.27 7.61
N GLY A 174 -3.77 15.74 7.63
CA GLY A 174 -2.97 16.39 8.63
C GLY A 174 -3.18 15.98 10.10
N LEU A 175 -2.39 16.59 10.96
CA LEU A 175 -2.57 16.52 12.42
C LEU A 175 -3.99 16.92 12.84
N ALA A 176 -4.65 17.81 12.10
CA ALA A 176 -6.02 18.25 12.36
C ALA A 176 -7.05 17.10 12.34
N ASP A 177 -6.79 16.01 11.61
CA ASP A 177 -7.71 14.88 11.57
C ASP A 177 -7.45 13.81 12.63
N ARG A 178 -6.30 13.84 13.27
CA ARG A 178 -5.96 12.90 14.33
C ARG A 178 -6.87 13.00 15.54
N PHE A 179 -7.38 14.18 15.85
CA PHE A 179 -8.34 14.33 16.95
C PHE A 179 -9.61 13.51 16.73
N ARG A 180 -9.99 13.25 15.48
CA ARG A 180 -11.17 12.43 15.11
C ARG A 180 -10.97 10.95 15.43
N ILE A 181 -9.74 10.50 15.39
CA ILE A 181 -9.39 9.09 15.61
C ILE A 181 -8.68 8.86 16.94
N LYS A 182 -8.50 9.89 17.78
CA LYS A 182 -7.74 9.80 19.03
C LYS A 182 -8.24 8.72 19.99
N ASN A 183 -9.52 8.39 19.92
CA ASN A 183 -10.15 7.37 20.77
C ASN A 183 -10.24 6.00 20.06
N ARG A 184 -9.50 5.80 18.99
CA ARG A 184 -9.45 4.56 18.21
C ARG A 184 -8.06 3.96 18.31
N GLU A 185 -7.81 3.19 19.38
CA GLU A 185 -6.48 2.65 19.69
C GLU A 185 -5.89 1.85 18.52
N GLU A 186 -6.75 1.17 17.76
CA GLU A 186 -6.38 0.34 16.63
C GLU A 186 -5.74 1.13 15.46
N ILE A 187 -6.02 2.44 15.35
CA ILE A 187 -5.50 3.30 14.26
C ILE A 187 -4.85 4.59 14.74
N ASN A 188 -4.98 4.95 16.02
CA ASN A 188 -4.44 6.19 16.57
C ASN A 188 -2.92 6.14 16.80
N GLY A 189 -2.31 4.96 16.76
CA GLY A 189 -0.87 4.82 16.89
C GLY A 189 -0.12 5.43 15.71
N PRO A 190 1.16 5.80 15.91
CA PRO A 190 2.01 6.27 14.81
C PRO A 190 1.99 5.26 13.65
N PHE A 191 1.81 5.76 12.42
CA PHE A 191 1.84 4.98 11.18
C PHE A 191 0.73 3.93 10.99
N ARG A 192 -0.18 3.78 11.93
CA ARG A 192 -1.18 2.72 11.91
C ARG A 192 -2.03 2.74 10.65
N LEU A 193 -2.58 3.91 10.30
CA LEU A 193 -3.40 4.07 9.10
C LEU A 193 -2.62 3.78 7.83
N GLU A 194 -1.43 4.32 7.74
CA GLU A 194 -0.56 4.17 6.58
C GLU A 194 -0.12 2.71 6.42
N MET A 195 0.22 2.04 7.51
CA MET A 195 0.60 0.63 7.49
C MET A 195 -0.55 -0.28 7.15
N MET A 196 -1.74 0.04 7.62
CA MET A 196 -2.97 -0.66 7.30
C MET A 196 -3.26 -0.57 5.79
N LEU A 197 -3.18 0.64 5.22
CA LEU A 197 -3.32 0.84 3.79
C LEU A 197 -2.25 0.06 3.02
N VAL A 198 -0.98 0.18 3.40
CA VAL A 198 0.13 -0.53 2.74
C VAL A 198 -0.06 -2.05 2.77
N TYR A 199 -0.49 -2.58 3.91
CA TYR A 199 -0.76 -4.01 4.04
C TYR A 199 -1.86 -4.47 3.08
N LEU A 200 -2.99 -3.76 3.03
CA LEU A 200 -4.11 -4.11 2.17
C LEU A 200 -3.80 -3.88 0.68
N VAL A 201 -3.08 -2.82 0.33
CA VAL A 201 -2.60 -2.60 -1.04
C VAL A 201 -1.73 -3.77 -1.49
N ARG A 202 -0.88 -4.27 -0.62
CA ARG A 202 -0.05 -5.44 -0.90
C ARG A 202 -0.90 -6.70 -1.15
N GLN A 203 -1.95 -6.93 -0.35
CA GLN A 203 -2.87 -8.04 -0.59
C GLN A 203 -3.59 -7.90 -1.94
N PHE A 204 -4.09 -6.71 -2.25
CA PHE A 204 -4.67 -6.42 -3.56
C PHE A 204 -3.70 -6.73 -4.70
N THR A 205 -2.43 -6.36 -4.59
CA THR A 205 -1.46 -6.63 -5.67
C THR A 205 -1.22 -8.11 -5.89
N PHE A 206 -1.25 -8.93 -4.83
CA PHE A 206 -1.13 -10.39 -4.94
C PHE A 206 -2.36 -11.00 -5.60
N ASP A 207 -3.55 -10.58 -5.20
CA ASP A 207 -4.79 -11.03 -5.82
C ASP A 207 -4.86 -10.64 -7.29
N GLN A 208 -4.40 -9.44 -7.63
CA GLN A 208 -4.39 -8.93 -9.01
C GLN A 208 -3.46 -9.76 -9.91
N VAL A 209 -2.22 -10.05 -9.50
CA VAL A 209 -1.32 -10.87 -10.32
C VAL A 209 -1.82 -12.30 -10.47
N ASN A 210 -2.40 -12.88 -9.41
CA ASN A 210 -3.02 -14.20 -9.47
C ASN A 210 -4.21 -14.22 -10.44
N HIS A 211 -5.07 -13.19 -10.37
CA HIS A 211 -6.22 -13.04 -11.26
C HIS A 211 -5.81 -12.95 -12.73
N VAL A 212 -4.86 -12.06 -13.04
CA VAL A 212 -4.38 -11.87 -14.42
C VAL A 212 -3.70 -13.14 -14.93
N ALA A 213 -2.87 -13.80 -14.13
CA ALA A 213 -2.22 -15.05 -14.49
C ALA A 213 -3.23 -16.17 -14.78
N HIS A 214 -4.26 -16.28 -13.95
CA HIS A 214 -5.33 -17.25 -14.14
C HIS A 214 -6.11 -17.00 -15.43
N HIS A 215 -6.48 -15.75 -15.72
CA HIS A 215 -7.18 -15.41 -16.96
C HIS A 215 -6.32 -15.60 -18.20
N LYS A 216 -5.00 -15.45 -18.07
CA LYS A 216 -4.06 -15.70 -19.17
C LYS A 216 -3.93 -17.18 -19.49
N ASN A 217 -3.92 -18.06 -18.50
CA ASN A 217 -3.86 -19.51 -18.68
C ASN A 217 -4.57 -20.26 -17.55
N PRO A 218 -5.89 -20.42 -17.61
CA PRO A 218 -6.68 -21.02 -16.53
C PRO A 218 -6.26 -22.46 -16.18
N SER A 219 -5.76 -23.22 -17.16
CA SER A 219 -5.43 -24.64 -16.99
C SER A 219 -4.06 -24.89 -16.34
N LYS A 220 -3.14 -23.93 -16.45
CA LYS A 220 -1.75 -24.11 -15.96
C LYS A 220 -1.36 -23.16 -14.84
N SER A 221 -2.10 -22.06 -14.67
CA SER A 221 -1.72 -21.03 -13.72
C SER A 221 -1.69 -21.54 -12.28
N VAL A 222 -0.73 -21.02 -11.53
CA VAL A 222 -0.58 -21.25 -10.09
C VAL A 222 -0.64 -19.95 -9.32
N ALA A 223 -1.03 -20.01 -8.06
CA ALA A 223 -1.03 -18.84 -7.20
C ALA A 223 0.40 -18.49 -6.74
N LEU A 224 0.62 -17.23 -6.47
CA LEU A 224 1.89 -16.73 -5.93
C LEU A 224 2.18 -17.36 -4.56
N ASP A 225 3.36 -17.95 -4.40
CA ASP A 225 3.77 -18.66 -3.19
C ASP A 225 3.80 -17.74 -1.97
N ARG A 226 3.31 -18.22 -0.84
CA ARG A 226 3.26 -17.46 0.42
C ARG A 226 4.64 -17.02 0.92
N LYS A 227 5.70 -17.80 0.64
CA LYS A 227 7.08 -17.43 1.01
C LYS A 227 7.55 -16.25 0.18
N ILE A 228 7.16 -16.19 -1.09
CA ILE A 228 7.44 -15.07 -1.98
C ILE A 228 6.63 -13.85 -1.55
N CYS A 229 5.34 -14.00 -1.27
CA CYS A 229 4.50 -12.93 -0.74
C CYS A 229 5.11 -12.27 0.51
N LYS A 230 5.73 -13.03 1.41
CA LYS A 230 6.40 -12.48 2.61
C LYS A 230 7.59 -11.58 2.30
N LYS A 231 8.18 -11.68 1.11
CA LYS A 231 9.35 -10.91 0.71
C LYS A 231 9.00 -9.68 -0.13
N LEU A 232 7.84 -9.69 -0.76
CA LEU A 232 7.34 -8.56 -1.52
C LEU A 232 6.72 -7.52 -0.59
N GLY A 233 7.10 -6.28 -0.79
CA GLY A 233 6.56 -5.09 -0.12
C GLY A 233 5.83 -4.18 -1.10
N ILE A 234 5.65 -2.96 -0.66
CA ILE A 234 5.25 -1.82 -1.50
C ILE A 234 6.45 -0.89 -1.60
N GLY A 235 6.90 -0.60 -2.81
CA GLY A 235 7.95 0.38 -3.04
C GLY A 235 7.45 1.80 -2.80
N ASN A 236 8.31 2.64 -2.23
CA ASN A 236 8.07 4.07 -2.15
C ASN A 236 9.21 4.80 -2.85
N SER A 237 8.90 5.57 -3.87
CA SER A 237 9.90 6.24 -4.70
C SER A 237 10.48 7.51 -4.08
N THR A 238 9.88 8.02 -3.02
CA THR A 238 10.31 9.29 -2.42
C THR A 238 10.31 9.21 -0.91
N GLY A 239 11.31 9.83 -0.29
CA GLY A 239 11.34 10.04 1.16
C GLY A 239 10.11 10.81 1.68
N LEU A 240 9.37 11.49 0.80
CA LEU A 240 8.14 12.20 1.12
C LEU A 240 7.05 11.27 1.68
N GLY A 241 6.99 10.01 1.22
CA GLY A 241 6.07 9.03 1.79
C GLY A 241 6.39 8.65 3.23
N MET A 242 7.65 8.82 3.64
CA MET A 242 8.10 8.56 5.01
C MET A 242 7.98 9.78 5.94
N ALA A 243 7.96 10.98 5.37
CA ALA A 243 7.89 12.20 6.17
C ALA A 243 6.71 12.24 7.16
N PRO A 244 5.48 11.84 6.77
CA PRO A 244 4.37 11.76 7.72
C PRO A 244 4.63 10.81 8.88
N PHE A 245 5.36 9.73 8.65
CA PHE A 245 5.71 8.76 9.70
C PHE A 245 6.67 9.36 10.71
N ILE A 246 7.70 10.05 10.22
CA ILE A 246 8.75 10.65 11.04
C ILE A 246 8.17 11.77 11.91
N VAL A 247 7.44 12.69 11.30
CA VAL A 247 6.87 13.86 11.98
C VAL A 247 5.91 13.46 13.10
N ASN A 248 5.26 12.34 12.95
CA ASN A 248 4.26 11.89 13.91
C ASN A 248 4.80 10.96 15.01
N HIS A 249 6.08 10.60 14.95
CA HIS A 249 6.70 9.74 15.95
C HIS A 249 7.85 10.50 16.65
N PRO A 250 7.70 10.92 17.92
CA PRO A 250 8.69 11.78 18.61
C PRO A 250 10.12 11.22 18.54
N THR A 251 10.29 9.92 18.80
CA THR A 251 11.61 9.28 18.76
C THR A 251 12.21 9.28 17.35
N LEU A 252 11.41 8.96 16.33
CA LEU A 252 11.89 8.97 14.95
C LEU A 252 12.22 10.39 14.49
N LEU A 253 11.38 11.36 14.86
CA LEU A 253 11.62 12.78 14.57
C LEU A 253 12.90 13.27 15.20
N ASN A 254 13.11 13.02 16.49
CA ASN A 254 14.33 13.43 17.19
C ASN A 254 15.58 12.80 16.59
N ASN A 255 15.55 11.52 16.25
CA ASN A 255 16.67 10.87 15.61
C ASN A 255 16.93 11.42 14.21
N TRP A 256 15.90 11.73 13.45
CA TRP A 256 16.05 12.33 12.12
C TRP A 256 16.61 13.74 12.20
N LEU A 257 16.13 14.55 13.15
CA LEU A 257 16.66 15.90 13.40
C LEU A 257 18.13 15.85 13.85
N SER A 258 18.51 14.87 14.66
CA SER A 258 19.91 14.69 15.07
C SER A 258 20.86 14.36 13.92
N LEU A 259 20.36 13.74 12.84
CA LEU A 259 21.14 13.42 11.66
C LEU A 259 21.33 14.62 10.69
N ILE A 260 20.49 15.65 10.82
CA ILE A 260 20.58 16.86 9.97
C ILE A 260 21.67 17.81 10.46
N HIS A 261 22.08 17.67 11.71
CA HIS A 261 23.07 18.53 12.34
C HIS A 261 24.49 17.95 12.36
N ILE A 262 24.72 16.87 11.61
CA ILE A 262 26.03 16.32 11.30
C ILE A 262 26.40 16.78 9.88
#